data_4e3238dac256e49058788633eaa5b2f2
#
_entry.id   4e3238dac256e49058788633eaa5b2f2
#
_cell.length_a   1.000
_cell.length_b   1.000
_cell.length_c   1.000
_cell.angle_alpha   90.00
_cell.angle_beta   90.00
_cell.angle_gamma   90.00
#
_symmetry.space_group_name_H-M   'P 1'
#
loop_
_entity.id
_entity.type
_entity.pdbx_description
1 polymer ?
#
loop_
_entity_poly.entity_id
_entity_poly.type
_entity_poly.pdbx_seq_one_letter_code
_entity_poly.pdbx_strand_id
1 'polypeptide(L)'
;LRMSRGLGDVYKRQAQMCVMDGVEIVGVCDLKEDLAKRGVDRVLSKMGKSPLSYSGGDTEYLTMLKELKPDAVIISTDWSTHAGIACDSMKHGAHAFVEVPLAVSLEELWNLVDTSEATRKHCMMMENVNYGRDELMFLNMVRQGAIGDLLHGEAAYIHCLVTQLGDTRGEGAWRPEYHTRINGNLYPTHGLGPVAQYMNLARGEDHFSRVAAFASPALGRNAYAKKHLPADHRWNNTPFICGDMNTAIVKTQLGRTIVVQLDETSPRPYSRANLIQGTEGTLAGFPTRVAGEKLGNGNYHEWIEGREKLAAIYEKYDHPLWKRIGNLATKMGGHGGMDFVMLSRIVECLRNGEP
;
A
#
# COMPACT_ATOMS: atom_id res chain seq x y z
N LEU A 1 3.67 -5.37 19.72
CA LEU A 1 3.72 -5.61 18.27
C LEU A 1 5.16 -5.83 17.84
N ARG A 2 5.42 -6.91 17.19
CA ARG A 2 6.75 -7.49 17.09
C ARG A 2 7.10 -7.83 15.66
N MET A 3 8.15 -7.25 15.11
CA MET A 3 8.94 -7.63 13.95
C MET A 3 8.94 -6.77 12.71
N SER A 4 10.09 -6.76 12.08
CA SER A 4 10.20 -6.29 10.71
C SER A 4 11.39 -6.98 10.00
N ARG A 5 11.17 -7.36 8.74
CA ARG A 5 12.21 -7.84 7.82
C ARG A 5 12.15 -7.01 6.55
N GLY A 6 13.27 -6.40 6.11
CA GLY A 6 13.37 -5.72 4.82
C GLY A 6 13.89 -4.29 4.85
N LEU A 7 14.14 -3.73 3.68
CA LEU A 7 14.88 -2.49 3.42
C LEU A 7 13.96 -1.26 3.25
N GLY A 8 14.42 -0.09 3.70
CA GLY A 8 13.83 1.20 3.35
C GLY A 8 12.70 1.65 4.28
N ASP A 9 11.45 1.42 3.90
CA ASP A 9 10.28 1.96 4.62
C ASP A 9 10.00 1.27 5.96
N VAL A 10 10.49 0.05 6.15
CA VAL A 10 10.42 -0.67 7.42
C VAL A 10 11.01 0.12 8.58
N TYR A 11 12.15 0.75 8.35
CA TYR A 11 12.79 1.55 9.40
C TYR A 11 11.98 2.78 9.81
N LYS A 12 11.22 3.35 8.87
CA LYS A 12 10.30 4.45 9.19
C LYS A 12 9.12 3.93 10.01
N ARG A 13 8.52 2.81 9.62
CA ARG A 13 7.40 2.18 10.33
C ARG A 13 7.79 1.71 11.72
N GLN A 14 8.95 1.07 11.88
CA GLN A 14 9.51 0.76 13.21
C GLN A 14 9.58 2.00 14.10
N ALA A 15 10.15 3.10 13.59
CA ALA A 15 10.27 4.33 14.35
C ALA A 15 8.93 4.92 14.78
N GLN A 16 7.90 4.79 13.92
CA GLN A 16 6.54 5.22 14.23
C GLN A 16 5.89 4.33 15.31
N MET A 17 6.11 3.03 15.23
CA MET A 17 5.56 2.09 16.22
C MET A 17 6.21 2.22 17.59
N CYS A 18 7.49 2.59 17.64
CA CYS A 18 8.21 2.81 18.90
C CYS A 18 7.62 3.93 19.76
N VAL A 19 6.80 4.80 19.23
CA VAL A 19 6.15 5.90 19.96
C VAL A 19 4.67 5.64 20.26
N MET A 20 4.17 4.46 19.92
CA MET A 20 2.79 4.07 20.19
C MET A 20 2.69 3.40 21.56
N ASP A 21 1.79 3.89 22.40
CA ASP A 21 1.58 3.31 23.72
C ASP A 21 1.22 1.82 23.63
N GLY A 22 1.78 1.02 24.56
CA GLY A 22 1.52 -0.43 24.67
C GLY A 22 2.01 -1.26 23.48
N VAL A 23 2.88 -0.72 22.63
CA VAL A 23 3.61 -1.46 21.61
C VAL A 23 5.01 -1.79 22.12
N GLU A 24 5.41 -3.03 22.01
CA GLU A 24 6.76 -3.50 22.30
C GLU A 24 7.33 -4.21 21.08
N ILE A 25 8.45 -3.75 20.56
CA ILE A 25 9.20 -4.43 19.51
C ILE A 25 10.21 -5.35 20.17
N VAL A 26 10.00 -6.65 20.08
CA VAL A 26 10.83 -7.62 20.79
C VAL A 26 11.80 -8.36 19.91
N GLY A 27 11.62 -8.35 18.61
CA GLY A 27 12.50 -9.01 17.64
C GLY A 27 12.62 -8.26 16.33
N VAL A 28 13.78 -8.34 15.73
CA VAL A 28 14.09 -7.88 14.37
C VAL A 28 14.76 -9.02 13.64
N CYS A 29 14.28 -9.33 12.43
CA CYS A 29 14.85 -10.36 11.57
C CYS A 29 15.15 -9.80 10.19
N ASP A 30 16.33 -10.02 9.67
CA ASP A 30 16.73 -9.71 8.29
C ASP A 30 17.74 -10.75 7.79
N LEU A 31 17.76 -11.02 6.48
CA LEU A 31 18.78 -11.88 5.85
C LEU A 31 20.20 -11.36 6.08
N LYS A 32 20.34 -10.03 6.12
CA LYS A 32 21.62 -9.35 6.28
C LYS A 32 21.79 -8.89 7.72
N GLU A 33 22.87 -9.34 8.35
CA GLU A 33 23.19 -9.03 9.74
C GLU A 33 23.29 -7.52 10.02
N ASP A 34 23.92 -6.77 9.11
CA ASP A 34 24.06 -5.32 9.21
C ASP A 34 22.70 -4.60 9.23
N LEU A 35 21.71 -5.14 8.52
CA LEU A 35 20.35 -4.58 8.48
C LEU A 35 19.54 -4.97 9.72
N ALA A 36 19.66 -6.21 10.18
CA ALA A 36 19.06 -6.62 11.46
C ALA A 36 19.59 -5.76 12.60
N LYS A 37 20.91 -5.57 12.69
CA LYS A 37 21.55 -4.72 13.68
C LYS A 37 21.06 -3.26 13.62
N ARG A 38 21.00 -2.68 12.44
CA ARG A 38 20.46 -1.30 12.27
C ARG A 38 19.01 -1.17 12.75
N GLY A 39 18.18 -2.21 12.55
CA GLY A 39 16.83 -2.29 13.10
C GLY A 39 16.83 -2.30 14.63
N VAL A 40 17.68 -3.13 15.24
CA VAL A 40 17.87 -3.21 16.70
C VAL A 40 18.32 -1.86 17.28
N ASP A 41 19.35 -1.27 16.70
CA ASP A 41 19.90 0.02 17.16
C ASP A 41 18.85 1.13 17.15
N ARG A 42 17.98 1.13 16.14
CA ARG A 42 16.89 2.09 16.03
C ARG A 42 15.84 1.90 17.11
N VAL A 43 15.41 0.66 17.37
CA VAL A 43 14.45 0.37 18.44
C VAL A 43 15.05 0.75 19.80
N LEU A 44 16.28 0.36 20.05
CA LEU A 44 17.00 0.73 21.28
C LEU A 44 17.04 2.25 21.47
N SER A 45 17.38 3.01 20.41
CA SER A 45 17.47 4.47 20.47
C SER A 45 16.13 5.16 20.78
N LYS A 46 15.00 4.51 20.43
CA LYS A 46 13.65 5.08 20.59
C LYS A 46 12.93 4.60 21.85
N MET A 47 13.10 3.34 22.19
CA MET A 47 12.38 2.68 23.30
C MET A 47 13.25 2.47 24.53
N GLY A 48 14.58 2.66 24.46
CA GLY A 48 15.50 2.37 25.55
C GLY A 48 15.66 0.87 25.85
N LYS A 49 15.03 -0.01 25.05
CA LYS A 49 15.05 -1.46 25.19
C LYS A 49 15.47 -2.10 23.88
N SER A 50 16.45 -3.00 23.94
CA SER A 50 16.95 -3.70 22.75
C SER A 50 16.07 -4.90 22.44
N PRO A 51 15.53 -5.02 21.20
CA PRO A 51 14.93 -6.26 20.74
C PRO A 51 16.00 -7.31 20.44
N LEU A 52 15.60 -8.59 20.33
CA LEU A 52 16.48 -9.64 19.87
C LEU A 52 16.71 -9.53 18.35
N SER A 53 17.91 -9.89 17.92
CA SER A 53 18.33 -9.87 16.51
C SER A 53 18.40 -11.28 15.96
N TYR A 54 17.80 -11.48 14.76
CA TYR A 54 17.86 -12.74 14.04
C TYR A 54 18.34 -12.46 12.61
N SER A 55 19.35 -13.23 12.15
CA SER A 55 19.93 -13.02 10.82
C SER A 55 20.73 -14.24 10.37
N GLY A 56 21.10 -14.26 9.08
CA GLY A 56 22.04 -15.25 8.53
C GLY A 56 21.39 -16.44 7.83
N GLY A 57 20.07 -16.52 7.76
CA GLY A 57 19.40 -17.60 7.04
C GLY A 57 17.98 -17.23 6.61
N ASP A 58 17.51 -17.90 5.56
CA ASP A 58 16.16 -17.69 5.01
C ASP A 58 15.05 -18.09 5.96
N THR A 59 15.35 -18.93 6.94
CA THR A 59 14.41 -19.49 7.92
C THR A 59 14.58 -18.93 9.33
N GLU A 60 15.47 -17.98 9.55
CA GLU A 60 15.71 -17.40 10.87
C GLU A 60 14.48 -16.73 11.46
N TYR A 61 13.55 -16.25 10.63
CA TYR A 61 12.27 -15.76 11.10
C TYR A 61 11.43 -16.84 11.80
N LEU A 62 11.58 -18.14 11.44
CA LEU A 62 10.89 -19.24 12.11
C LEU A 62 11.44 -19.46 13.53
N THR A 63 12.75 -19.33 13.70
CA THR A 63 13.40 -19.38 15.03
C THR A 63 12.83 -18.27 15.90
N MET A 64 12.80 -17.06 15.38
CA MET A 64 12.24 -15.90 16.07
C MET A 64 10.75 -16.06 16.42
N LEU A 65 9.92 -16.60 15.53
CA LEU A 65 8.51 -16.85 15.79
C LEU A 65 8.32 -17.86 16.95
N LYS A 66 9.12 -18.92 16.96
CA LYS A 66 9.07 -19.98 18.00
C LYS A 66 9.52 -19.46 19.38
N GLU A 67 10.60 -18.67 19.41
CA GLU A 67 11.18 -18.19 20.66
C GLU A 67 10.38 -17.05 21.26
N LEU A 68 9.96 -16.07 20.42
CA LEU A 68 9.34 -14.84 20.90
C LEU A 68 7.81 -14.90 20.99
N LYS A 69 7.18 -15.77 20.24
CA LYS A 69 5.71 -15.91 20.15
C LYS A 69 5.02 -14.54 20.07
N PRO A 70 5.31 -13.75 19.03
CA PRO A 70 4.78 -12.39 18.92
C PRO A 70 3.27 -12.38 18.74
N ASP A 71 2.59 -11.31 19.17
CA ASP A 71 1.17 -11.10 18.89
C ASP A 71 0.96 -10.78 17.41
N ALA A 72 1.91 -10.06 16.80
CA ALA A 72 1.83 -9.62 15.42
C ALA A 72 3.22 -9.51 14.77
N VAL A 73 3.22 -9.62 13.44
CA VAL A 73 4.41 -9.56 12.59
C VAL A 73 4.20 -8.55 11.48
N ILE A 74 5.14 -7.62 11.32
CA ILE A 74 5.20 -6.75 10.15
C ILE A 74 6.20 -7.32 9.17
N ILE A 75 5.75 -7.56 7.94
CA ILE A 75 6.51 -8.20 6.88
C ILE A 75 6.75 -7.19 5.76
N SER A 76 8.02 -6.91 5.47
CA SER A 76 8.45 -5.97 4.45
C SER A 76 9.70 -6.51 3.76
N THR A 77 9.59 -7.72 3.27
CA THR A 77 10.65 -8.46 2.56
C THR A 77 10.54 -8.26 1.05
N ASP A 78 11.22 -9.05 0.27
CA ASP A 78 10.97 -9.25 -1.15
C ASP A 78 9.56 -9.81 -1.37
N TRP A 79 8.92 -9.43 -2.47
CA TRP A 79 7.53 -9.83 -2.79
C TRP A 79 7.30 -11.35 -2.79
N SER A 80 8.30 -12.12 -3.26
CA SER A 80 8.21 -13.58 -3.32
C SER A 80 8.14 -14.28 -1.96
N THR A 81 8.48 -13.58 -0.88
CA THR A 81 8.50 -14.15 0.47
C THR A 81 7.35 -13.67 1.35
N HIS A 82 6.58 -12.68 0.90
CA HIS A 82 5.50 -12.08 1.67
C HIS A 82 4.48 -13.11 2.14
N ALA A 83 3.90 -13.86 1.22
CA ALA A 83 2.84 -14.82 1.51
C ALA A 83 3.32 -15.96 2.42
N GLY A 84 4.50 -16.52 2.13
CA GLY A 84 5.07 -17.61 2.93
C GLY A 84 5.29 -17.20 4.38
N ILE A 85 5.96 -16.06 4.61
CA ILE A 85 6.23 -15.56 5.96
C ILE A 85 4.92 -15.20 6.68
N ALA A 86 3.92 -14.67 5.97
CA ALA A 86 2.62 -14.36 6.56
C ALA A 86 1.88 -15.61 7.02
N CYS A 87 1.83 -16.65 6.18
CA CYS A 87 1.23 -17.94 6.53
C CYS A 87 1.93 -18.58 7.74
N ASP A 88 3.26 -18.58 7.75
CA ASP A 88 4.02 -19.14 8.88
C ASP A 88 3.81 -18.32 10.16
N SER A 89 3.75 -16.99 10.06
CA SER A 89 3.44 -16.14 11.20
C SER A 89 2.08 -16.48 11.82
N MET A 90 1.05 -16.63 10.99
CA MET A 90 -0.30 -16.99 11.44
C MET A 90 -0.35 -18.39 12.06
N LYS A 91 0.34 -19.39 11.47
CA LYS A 91 0.47 -20.74 12.01
C LYS A 91 1.19 -20.77 13.38
N HIS A 92 2.08 -19.81 13.63
CA HIS A 92 2.76 -19.64 14.93
C HIS A 92 1.98 -18.75 15.92
N GLY A 93 0.74 -18.36 15.59
CA GLY A 93 -0.14 -17.65 16.48
C GLY A 93 -0.06 -16.12 16.40
N ALA A 94 0.71 -15.55 15.47
CA ALA A 94 0.82 -14.11 15.27
C ALA A 94 -0.15 -13.60 14.19
N HIS A 95 -0.64 -12.37 14.31
CA HIS A 95 -1.28 -11.67 13.22
C HIS A 95 -0.23 -11.21 12.18
N ALA A 96 -0.55 -11.24 10.90
CA ALA A 96 0.38 -10.88 9.82
C ALA A 96 -0.02 -9.56 9.16
N PHE A 97 0.91 -8.61 9.13
CA PHE A 97 0.75 -7.31 8.45
C PHE A 97 1.84 -7.19 7.39
N VAL A 98 1.44 -7.15 6.13
CA VAL A 98 2.34 -7.35 4.99
C VAL A 98 2.38 -6.11 4.12
N GLU A 99 3.59 -5.71 3.70
CA GLU A 99 3.77 -4.65 2.70
C GLU A 99 3.13 -5.02 1.36
N VAL A 100 2.89 -4.00 0.56
CA VAL A 100 2.33 -4.13 -0.78
C VAL A 100 3.40 -4.66 -1.76
N PRO A 101 3.04 -5.62 -2.62
CA PRO A 101 1.79 -6.41 -2.68
C PRO A 101 1.78 -7.55 -1.67
N LEU A 102 0.59 -8.00 -1.30
CA LEU A 102 0.42 -9.09 -0.34
C LEU A 102 0.99 -10.43 -0.84
N ALA A 103 0.85 -10.70 -2.14
CA ALA A 103 1.28 -11.92 -2.82
C ALA A 103 1.53 -11.66 -4.31
N VAL A 104 2.20 -12.57 -5.00
CA VAL A 104 2.54 -12.47 -6.42
C VAL A 104 1.93 -13.59 -7.27
N SER A 105 1.14 -14.48 -6.68
CA SER A 105 0.40 -15.51 -7.39
C SER A 105 -0.99 -15.76 -6.79
N LEU A 106 -1.89 -16.35 -7.57
CA LEU A 106 -3.23 -16.72 -7.08
C LEU A 106 -3.16 -17.82 -6.00
N GLU A 107 -2.24 -18.75 -6.13
CA GLU A 107 -2.02 -19.80 -5.14
C GLU A 107 -1.64 -19.22 -3.78
N GLU A 108 -0.70 -18.28 -3.77
CA GLU A 108 -0.31 -17.56 -2.54
C GLU A 108 -1.49 -16.81 -1.91
N LEU A 109 -2.34 -16.17 -2.72
CA LEU A 109 -3.53 -15.46 -2.21
C LEU A 109 -4.51 -16.42 -1.54
N TRP A 110 -4.80 -17.57 -2.14
CA TRP A 110 -5.65 -18.58 -1.53
C TRP A 110 -5.03 -19.18 -0.27
N ASN A 111 -3.74 -19.47 -0.28
CA ASN A 111 -3.04 -19.97 0.90
C ASN A 111 -3.11 -18.98 2.09
N LEU A 112 -3.06 -17.68 1.81
CA LEU A 112 -3.22 -16.64 2.84
C LEU A 112 -4.63 -16.63 3.42
N VAL A 113 -5.67 -16.71 2.57
CA VAL A 113 -7.07 -16.75 3.01
C VAL A 113 -7.30 -18.00 3.85
N ASP A 114 -6.97 -19.18 3.32
CA ASP A 114 -7.17 -20.46 4.01
C ASP A 114 -6.42 -20.50 5.36
N THR A 115 -5.18 -19.99 5.38
CA THR A 115 -4.41 -19.93 6.63
C THR A 115 -5.00 -18.96 7.64
N SER A 116 -5.47 -17.79 7.19
CA SER A 116 -6.13 -16.81 8.05
C SER A 116 -7.39 -17.38 8.68
N GLU A 117 -8.23 -18.06 7.90
CA GLU A 117 -9.46 -18.70 8.37
C GLU A 117 -9.16 -19.85 9.33
N ALA A 118 -8.22 -20.74 8.99
CA ALA A 118 -7.85 -21.89 9.82
C ALA A 118 -7.24 -21.47 11.17
N THR A 119 -6.43 -20.42 11.19
CA THR A 119 -5.73 -19.94 12.40
C THR A 119 -6.52 -18.90 13.18
N ARG A 120 -7.56 -18.30 12.56
CA ARG A 120 -8.29 -17.15 13.07
C ARG A 120 -7.38 -15.95 13.40
N LYS A 121 -6.38 -15.75 12.55
CA LYS A 121 -5.44 -14.63 12.66
C LYS A 121 -5.68 -13.65 11.53
N HIS A 122 -5.57 -12.35 11.84
CA HIS A 122 -5.63 -11.33 10.79
C HIS A 122 -4.45 -11.46 9.84
N CYS A 123 -4.74 -11.36 8.55
CA CYS A 123 -3.76 -11.14 7.50
C CYS A 123 -4.16 -9.87 6.76
N MET A 124 -3.38 -8.80 6.92
CA MET A 124 -3.70 -7.50 6.32
C MET A 124 -2.55 -7.02 5.44
N MET A 125 -2.87 -6.68 4.19
CA MET A 125 -1.98 -5.89 3.37
C MET A 125 -1.96 -4.44 3.88
N MET A 126 -0.77 -3.93 4.14
CA MET A 126 -0.57 -2.57 4.66
C MET A 126 -0.66 -1.53 3.55
N GLU A 127 -1.83 -1.41 2.93
CA GLU A 127 -2.12 -0.40 1.92
C GLU A 127 -2.32 0.98 2.56
N ASN A 128 -1.21 1.70 2.68
CA ASN A 128 -1.14 2.96 3.42
C ASN A 128 -1.96 4.08 2.80
N VAL A 129 -2.15 4.08 1.48
CA VAL A 129 -2.88 5.16 0.81
C VAL A 129 -4.37 5.18 1.18
N ASN A 130 -4.93 4.06 1.63
CA ASN A 130 -6.28 4.04 2.21
C ASN A 130 -6.44 4.96 3.44
N TYR A 131 -5.33 5.34 4.05
CA TYR A 131 -5.27 6.16 5.25
C TYR A 131 -4.78 7.59 4.99
N GLY A 132 -4.65 7.98 3.72
CA GLY A 132 -4.42 9.36 3.32
C GLY A 132 -5.58 10.26 3.72
N ARG A 133 -5.31 11.55 3.98
CA ARG A 133 -6.35 12.49 4.39
C ARG A 133 -7.46 12.58 3.36
N ASP A 134 -7.08 12.73 2.09
CA ASP A 134 -8.03 12.91 1.00
C ASP A 134 -8.80 11.63 0.73
N GLU A 135 -8.14 10.47 0.77
CA GLU A 135 -8.77 9.18 0.61
C GLU A 135 -9.78 8.91 1.74
N LEU A 136 -9.41 9.18 2.96
CA LEU A 136 -10.33 9.07 4.12
C LEU A 136 -11.48 10.09 4.04
N MET A 137 -11.22 11.32 3.60
CA MET A 137 -12.27 12.31 3.35
C MET A 137 -13.25 11.83 2.28
N PHE A 138 -12.75 11.36 1.14
CA PHE A 138 -13.60 10.83 0.07
C PHE A 138 -14.43 9.64 0.54
N LEU A 139 -13.83 8.72 1.30
CA LEU A 139 -14.55 7.61 1.91
C LEU A 139 -15.70 8.10 2.83
N ASN A 140 -15.43 9.12 3.64
CA ASN A 140 -16.43 9.70 4.52
C ASN A 140 -17.54 10.42 3.74
N MET A 141 -17.19 11.14 2.67
CA MET A 141 -18.16 11.79 1.78
C MET A 141 -19.07 10.76 1.11
N VAL A 142 -18.51 9.68 0.58
CA VAL A 142 -19.29 8.58 -0.03
C VAL A 142 -20.23 7.94 0.99
N ARG A 143 -19.74 7.63 2.18
CA ARG A 143 -20.56 7.04 3.26
C ARG A 143 -21.70 7.96 3.73
N GLN A 144 -21.54 9.26 3.58
CA GLN A 144 -22.57 10.25 3.88
C GLN A 144 -23.50 10.53 2.70
N GLY A 145 -23.36 9.82 1.57
CA GLY A 145 -24.18 10.01 0.38
C GLY A 145 -23.96 11.36 -0.33
N ALA A 146 -22.78 11.97 -0.17
CA ALA A 146 -22.49 13.30 -0.70
C ALA A 146 -22.46 13.39 -2.23
N ILE A 147 -22.29 12.24 -2.93
CA ILE A 147 -22.23 12.15 -4.39
C ILE A 147 -23.29 11.19 -4.99
N GLY A 148 -24.26 10.76 -4.19
CA GLY A 148 -25.33 9.85 -4.63
C GLY A 148 -24.85 8.42 -4.87
N ASP A 149 -25.52 7.69 -5.77
CA ASP A 149 -25.20 6.31 -6.11
C ASP A 149 -23.93 6.23 -6.95
N LEU A 150 -23.02 5.32 -6.59
CA LEU A 150 -21.71 5.21 -7.23
C LEU A 150 -21.82 4.52 -8.61
N LEU A 151 -21.13 5.07 -9.59
CA LEU A 151 -21.15 4.63 -10.98
C LEU A 151 -19.79 4.15 -11.48
N HIS A 152 -18.74 4.94 -11.21
CA HIS A 152 -17.43 4.77 -11.83
C HIS A 152 -16.31 5.21 -10.91
N GLY A 153 -15.14 4.56 -11.05
CA GLY A 153 -13.90 4.95 -10.38
C GLY A 153 -12.69 4.91 -11.31
N GLU A 154 -11.70 5.76 -11.03
CA GLU A 154 -10.39 5.72 -11.69
C GLU A 154 -9.31 5.54 -10.64
N ALA A 155 -8.45 4.56 -10.87
CA ALA A 155 -7.36 4.14 -10.02
C ALA A 155 -6.06 4.08 -10.82
N ALA A 156 -4.95 4.52 -10.25
CA ALA A 156 -3.68 4.43 -10.94
C ALA A 156 -2.51 4.28 -9.97
N TYR A 157 -1.40 3.79 -10.47
CA TYR A 157 -0.08 4.00 -9.90
C TYR A 157 0.84 4.48 -11.02
N ILE A 158 0.93 5.80 -11.14
CA ILE A 158 1.81 6.49 -12.09
C ILE A 158 2.99 7.01 -11.29
N HIS A 159 4.13 6.36 -11.43
CA HIS A 159 5.32 6.67 -10.62
C HIS A 159 6.59 6.25 -11.37
N CYS A 160 7.29 7.18 -11.98
CA CYS A 160 8.51 6.88 -12.71
C CYS A 160 9.58 6.33 -11.75
N LEU A 161 9.88 5.03 -11.87
CA LEU A 161 10.82 4.30 -11.02
C LEU A 161 12.03 3.74 -11.81
N VAL A 162 12.26 4.21 -13.04
CA VAL A 162 13.36 3.71 -13.89
C VAL A 162 14.74 3.88 -13.27
N THR A 163 14.92 4.85 -12.37
CA THR A 163 16.17 5.05 -11.64
C THR A 163 16.56 3.87 -10.77
N GLN A 164 15.58 3.09 -10.31
CA GLN A 164 15.81 1.86 -9.52
C GLN A 164 16.64 0.80 -10.26
N LEU A 165 16.73 0.87 -11.60
CA LEU A 165 17.57 -0.04 -12.38
C LEU A 165 19.06 0.05 -12.02
N GLY A 166 19.51 1.15 -11.44
CA GLY A 166 20.88 1.34 -10.95
C GLY A 166 21.10 0.89 -9.49
N ASP A 167 20.05 0.50 -8.78
CA ASP A 167 20.15 0.16 -7.37
C ASP A 167 20.73 -1.25 -7.17
N THR A 168 21.65 -1.37 -6.22
CA THR A 168 22.24 -2.66 -5.80
C THR A 168 21.67 -3.15 -4.48
N ARG A 169 20.81 -2.37 -3.83
CA ARG A 169 20.18 -2.66 -2.55
C ARG A 169 18.72 -2.13 -2.56
N GLY A 170 17.90 -2.64 -1.67
CA GLY A 170 16.51 -2.24 -1.56
C GLY A 170 15.64 -2.79 -2.66
N GLU A 171 14.49 -2.16 -2.88
CA GLU A 171 13.51 -2.59 -3.87
C GLU A 171 14.07 -2.60 -5.29
N GLY A 172 14.90 -1.65 -5.65
CA GLY A 172 15.51 -1.57 -6.98
C GLY A 172 16.42 -2.75 -7.30
N ALA A 173 16.94 -3.46 -6.30
CA ALA A 173 17.79 -4.62 -6.52
C ALA A 173 17.02 -5.86 -7.03
N TRP A 174 15.71 -5.97 -6.74
CA TRP A 174 14.89 -7.14 -7.08
C TRP A 174 13.58 -6.80 -7.82
N ARG A 175 12.95 -5.67 -7.56
CA ARG A 175 11.68 -5.27 -8.18
C ARG A 175 11.71 -5.26 -9.72
N PRO A 176 12.76 -4.78 -10.40
CA PRO A 176 12.82 -4.81 -11.86
C PRO A 176 12.74 -6.20 -12.47
N GLU A 177 13.13 -7.27 -11.75
CA GLU A 177 13.04 -8.66 -12.22
C GLU A 177 11.59 -9.08 -12.55
N TYR A 178 10.61 -8.61 -11.79
CA TYR A 178 9.21 -8.94 -12.04
C TYR A 178 8.73 -8.41 -13.40
N HIS A 179 9.26 -7.28 -13.85
CA HIS A 179 8.94 -6.69 -15.17
C HIS A 179 9.56 -7.46 -16.35
N THR A 180 10.47 -8.40 -16.10
CA THR A 180 11.01 -9.30 -17.13
C THR A 180 10.19 -10.59 -17.27
N ARG A 181 9.28 -10.86 -16.33
CA ARG A 181 8.54 -12.12 -16.23
C ARG A 181 7.03 -11.97 -16.39
N ILE A 182 6.49 -10.82 -16.01
CA ILE A 182 5.04 -10.56 -15.96
C ILE A 182 4.73 -9.33 -16.81
N ASN A 183 3.78 -9.48 -17.75
CA ASN A 183 3.19 -8.35 -18.49
C ASN A 183 1.82 -8.03 -17.92
N GLY A 184 1.72 -6.97 -17.15
CA GLY A 184 0.48 -6.57 -16.49
C GLY A 184 0.68 -5.50 -15.42
N ASN A 185 -0.37 -5.19 -14.69
CA ASN A 185 -0.31 -4.25 -13.58
C ASN A 185 0.23 -4.97 -12.32
N LEU A 186 1.50 -4.76 -12.02
CA LEU A 186 2.20 -5.37 -10.87
C LEU A 186 1.93 -4.65 -9.54
N TYR A 187 1.35 -3.44 -9.57
CA TYR A 187 1.19 -2.62 -8.37
C TYR A 187 -0.14 -1.83 -8.38
N PRO A 188 -1.30 -2.52 -8.47
CA PRO A 188 -2.60 -1.85 -8.63
C PRO A 188 -3.12 -1.20 -7.35
N THR A 189 -2.65 -1.63 -6.19
CA THR A 189 -3.35 -1.45 -4.91
C THR A 189 -3.37 -0.01 -4.43
N HIS A 190 -2.32 0.79 -4.70
CA HIS A 190 -2.28 2.20 -4.30
C HIS A 190 -3.37 3.07 -4.96
N GLY A 191 -3.82 2.70 -6.16
CA GLY A 191 -4.98 3.34 -6.77
C GLY A 191 -6.28 2.59 -6.47
N LEU A 192 -6.26 1.26 -6.63
CA LEU A 192 -7.45 0.43 -6.51
C LEU A 192 -7.97 0.31 -5.07
N GLY A 193 -7.08 0.31 -4.07
CA GLY A 193 -7.46 0.17 -2.67
C GLY A 193 -8.48 1.22 -2.21
N PRO A 194 -8.20 2.53 -2.35
CA PRO A 194 -9.17 3.57 -2.01
C PRO A 194 -10.48 3.43 -2.79
N VAL A 195 -10.44 3.25 -4.11
CA VAL A 195 -11.64 3.13 -4.95
C VAL A 195 -12.48 1.92 -4.55
N ALA A 196 -11.85 0.78 -4.26
CA ALA A 196 -12.53 -0.42 -3.77
C ALA A 196 -13.22 -0.19 -2.41
N GLN A 197 -12.59 0.59 -1.52
CA GLN A 197 -13.20 0.97 -0.24
C GLN A 197 -14.40 1.91 -0.43
N TYR A 198 -14.30 2.88 -1.33
CA TYR A 198 -15.43 3.77 -1.64
C TYR A 198 -16.63 2.98 -2.14
N MET A 199 -16.41 2.01 -3.01
CA MET A 199 -17.45 1.14 -3.57
C MET A 199 -17.88 0.00 -2.63
N ASN A 200 -17.25 -0.15 -1.46
CA ASN A 200 -17.48 -1.23 -0.50
C ASN A 200 -17.35 -2.63 -1.12
N LEU A 201 -16.37 -2.82 -2.02
CA LEU A 201 -16.15 -4.09 -2.72
C LEU A 201 -15.66 -5.18 -1.75
N ALA A 202 -16.15 -6.40 -1.96
CA ALA A 202 -15.86 -7.60 -1.17
C ALA A 202 -16.24 -7.50 0.33
N ARG A 203 -17.00 -6.46 0.71
CA ARG A 203 -17.49 -6.27 2.10
C ARG A 203 -19.01 -6.12 2.18
N GLY A 204 -19.67 -6.20 1.06
CA GLY A 204 -21.12 -6.11 0.89
C GLY A 204 -21.55 -6.97 -0.29
N GLU A 205 -22.58 -6.52 -0.98
CA GLU A 205 -23.15 -7.23 -2.13
C GLU A 205 -22.30 -7.10 -3.41
N ASP A 206 -21.40 -6.12 -3.47
CA ASP A 206 -20.60 -5.83 -4.66
C ASP A 206 -19.19 -6.44 -4.57
N HIS A 207 -18.72 -6.96 -5.71
CA HIS A 207 -17.39 -7.54 -5.85
C HIS A 207 -16.90 -7.42 -7.30
N PHE A 208 -15.62 -7.66 -7.55
CA PHE A 208 -15.07 -7.71 -8.89
C PHE A 208 -15.70 -8.86 -9.70
N SER A 209 -16.15 -8.57 -10.90
CA SER A 209 -16.84 -9.55 -11.75
C SER A 209 -16.07 -9.88 -13.02
N ARG A 210 -15.58 -8.85 -13.73
CA ARG A 210 -14.88 -9.02 -15.01
C ARG A 210 -13.75 -8.00 -15.13
N VAL A 211 -12.70 -8.37 -15.88
CA VAL A 211 -11.60 -7.48 -16.21
C VAL A 211 -11.20 -7.68 -17.67
N ALA A 212 -10.91 -6.56 -18.34
CA ALA A 212 -10.22 -6.52 -19.64
C ALA A 212 -9.00 -5.63 -19.49
N ALA A 213 -7.83 -6.09 -19.93
CA ALA A 213 -6.57 -5.38 -19.75
C ALA A 213 -5.71 -5.38 -21.00
N PHE A 214 -5.00 -4.28 -21.21
CA PHE A 214 -4.08 -4.07 -22.33
C PHE A 214 -2.80 -3.42 -21.81
N ALA A 215 -1.68 -3.77 -22.43
CA ALA A 215 -0.38 -3.20 -22.15
C ALA A 215 0.20 -2.54 -23.42
N SER A 216 0.88 -1.41 -23.25
CA SER A 216 1.70 -0.80 -24.30
C SER A 216 2.98 -1.61 -24.56
N PRO A 217 3.77 -1.29 -25.58
CA PRO A 217 5.12 -1.84 -25.70
C PRO A 217 5.99 -1.54 -24.46
N ALA A 218 6.93 -2.43 -24.16
CA ALA A 218 7.93 -2.28 -23.09
C ALA A 218 9.21 -1.63 -23.65
N LEU A 219 9.34 -0.34 -23.56
CA LEU A 219 10.45 0.42 -24.17
C LEU A 219 11.27 1.22 -23.14
N GLY A 220 10.61 1.80 -22.14
CA GLY A 220 11.18 2.81 -21.26
C GLY A 220 12.35 2.31 -20.42
N ARG A 221 12.23 1.11 -19.82
CA ARG A 221 13.32 0.54 -19.00
C ARG A 221 14.58 0.27 -19.80
N ASN A 222 14.48 -0.34 -20.98
CA ASN A 222 15.63 -0.57 -21.84
C ASN A 222 16.24 0.74 -22.38
N ALA A 223 15.40 1.71 -22.72
CA ALA A 223 15.88 3.04 -23.14
C ALA A 223 16.65 3.74 -22.02
N TYR A 224 16.14 3.69 -20.79
CA TYR A 224 16.81 4.24 -19.62
C TYR A 224 18.15 3.53 -19.37
N ALA A 225 18.15 2.19 -19.33
CA ALA A 225 19.36 1.40 -19.10
C ALA A 225 20.47 1.74 -20.09
N LYS A 226 20.17 1.74 -21.40
CA LYS A 226 21.12 2.09 -22.45
C LYS A 226 21.70 3.49 -22.32
N LYS A 227 20.91 4.43 -21.80
CA LYS A 227 21.33 5.84 -21.68
C LYS A 227 22.12 6.13 -20.41
N HIS A 228 21.81 5.45 -19.31
CA HIS A 228 22.25 5.86 -17.97
C HIS A 228 23.10 4.83 -17.22
N LEU A 229 23.11 3.57 -17.64
CA LEU A 229 23.88 2.52 -16.99
C LEU A 229 25.14 2.17 -17.78
N PRO A 230 26.18 1.60 -17.13
CA PRO A 230 27.38 1.11 -17.83
C PRO A 230 27.02 0.14 -18.98
N ALA A 231 27.79 0.15 -20.06
CA ALA A 231 27.47 -0.63 -21.26
C ALA A 231 27.36 -2.15 -21.02
N ASP A 232 28.10 -2.68 -20.04
CA ASP A 232 28.11 -4.07 -19.62
C ASP A 232 27.03 -4.40 -18.55
N HIS A 233 26.25 -3.40 -18.11
CA HIS A 233 25.23 -3.62 -17.09
C HIS A 233 24.15 -4.57 -17.58
N ARG A 234 23.74 -5.52 -16.74
CA ARG A 234 22.79 -6.59 -17.08
C ARG A 234 21.51 -6.10 -17.75
N TRP A 235 20.97 -4.97 -17.32
CA TRP A 235 19.71 -4.42 -17.84
C TRP A 235 19.79 -3.92 -19.28
N ASN A 236 21.00 -3.72 -19.84
CA ASN A 236 21.15 -3.38 -21.26
C ASN A 236 20.83 -4.57 -22.19
N ASN A 237 20.99 -5.79 -21.69
CA ASN A 237 20.80 -7.04 -22.44
C ASN A 237 19.59 -7.87 -21.96
N THR A 238 18.90 -7.43 -20.91
CA THR A 238 17.73 -8.14 -20.39
C THR A 238 16.46 -7.57 -21.04
N PRO A 239 15.65 -8.39 -21.71
CA PRO A 239 14.37 -7.95 -22.26
C PRO A 239 13.36 -7.71 -21.14
N PHE A 240 12.74 -6.55 -21.12
CA PHE A 240 11.55 -6.29 -20.32
C PHE A 240 10.31 -6.61 -21.13
N ILE A 241 9.35 -7.35 -20.56
CA ILE A 241 8.09 -7.72 -21.20
C ILE A 241 6.90 -6.96 -20.65
N CYS A 242 7.00 -6.43 -19.42
CA CYS A 242 5.94 -5.61 -18.84
C CYS A 242 5.83 -4.29 -19.58
N GLY A 243 4.71 -4.08 -20.25
CA GLY A 243 4.44 -2.85 -21.00
C GLY A 243 4.60 -1.61 -20.11
N ASP A 244 5.07 -0.51 -20.69
CA ASP A 244 5.32 0.73 -19.95
C ASP A 244 4.04 1.30 -19.33
N MET A 245 2.92 1.20 -20.07
CA MET A 245 1.59 1.58 -19.61
C MET A 245 0.67 0.37 -19.64
N ASN A 246 0.12 0.01 -18.51
CA ASN A 246 -0.89 -1.03 -18.38
C ASN A 246 -2.23 -0.39 -18.02
N THR A 247 -3.29 -0.72 -18.73
CA THR A 247 -4.65 -0.23 -18.48
C THR A 247 -5.61 -1.40 -18.41
N ALA A 248 -6.36 -1.46 -17.31
CA ALA A 248 -7.42 -2.43 -17.13
C ALA A 248 -8.76 -1.70 -16.91
N ILE A 249 -9.83 -2.28 -17.43
CA ILE A 249 -11.21 -1.90 -17.10
C ILE A 249 -11.82 -3.06 -16.33
N VAL A 250 -12.24 -2.78 -15.12
CA VAL A 250 -12.90 -3.73 -14.23
C VAL A 250 -14.38 -3.41 -14.17
N LYS A 251 -15.24 -4.43 -14.26
CA LYS A 251 -16.67 -4.33 -14.00
C LYS A 251 -17.00 -5.04 -12.70
N THR A 252 -17.81 -4.42 -11.87
CA THR A 252 -18.29 -5.03 -10.62
C THR A 252 -19.60 -5.79 -10.84
N GLN A 253 -20.02 -6.58 -9.87
CA GLN A 253 -21.27 -7.36 -9.91
C GLN A 253 -22.50 -6.45 -10.01
N LEU A 254 -22.51 -5.31 -9.32
CA LEU A 254 -23.59 -4.33 -9.41
C LEU A 254 -23.50 -3.43 -10.64
N GLY A 255 -22.56 -3.69 -11.55
CA GLY A 255 -22.44 -3.01 -12.85
C GLY A 255 -21.59 -1.76 -12.86
N ARG A 256 -20.98 -1.36 -11.73
CA ARG A 256 -20.01 -0.25 -11.67
C ARG A 256 -18.76 -0.57 -12.46
N THR A 257 -18.04 0.46 -12.88
CA THR A 257 -16.79 0.29 -13.65
C THR A 257 -15.61 0.97 -12.94
N ILE A 258 -14.43 0.39 -13.11
CA ILE A 258 -13.19 0.98 -12.59
C ILE A 258 -12.12 0.92 -13.67
N VAL A 259 -11.48 2.04 -13.99
CA VAL A 259 -10.24 2.07 -14.77
C VAL A 259 -9.08 1.94 -13.83
N VAL A 260 -8.15 1.00 -14.09
CA VAL A 260 -6.94 0.78 -13.28
C VAL A 260 -5.71 0.88 -14.17
N GLN A 261 -4.78 1.77 -13.82
CA GLN A 261 -3.59 2.03 -14.62
C GLN A 261 -2.29 1.83 -13.83
N LEU A 262 -1.24 1.37 -14.54
CA LEU A 262 0.13 1.32 -14.04
C LEU A 262 1.06 1.95 -15.07
N ASP A 263 1.92 2.87 -14.62
CA ASP A 263 3.06 3.39 -15.36
C ASP A 263 4.22 3.65 -14.40
N GLU A 264 5.30 2.88 -14.55
CA GLU A 264 6.51 3.04 -13.73
C GLU A 264 7.74 3.50 -14.53
N THR A 265 7.54 3.91 -15.80
CA THR A 265 8.62 4.16 -16.74
C THR A 265 8.60 5.54 -17.38
N SER A 266 7.41 6.10 -17.58
CA SER A 266 7.30 7.39 -18.28
C SER A 266 7.64 8.56 -17.35
N PRO A 267 8.21 9.65 -17.90
CA PRO A 267 8.47 10.86 -17.14
C PRO A 267 7.17 11.65 -16.89
N ARG A 268 6.21 10.99 -16.27
CA ARG A 268 4.90 11.54 -15.93
C ARG A 268 4.86 11.85 -14.42
N PRO A 269 4.32 13.00 -14.00
CA PRO A 269 4.14 13.31 -12.60
C PRO A 269 3.36 12.24 -11.85
N TYR A 270 3.74 12.03 -10.59
CA TYR A 270 3.08 11.05 -9.72
C TYR A 270 1.57 11.26 -9.64
N SER A 271 0.83 10.18 -9.81
CA SER A 271 -0.64 10.19 -9.66
C SER A 271 -1.17 8.80 -9.31
N ARG A 272 -2.16 8.76 -8.45
CA ARG A 272 -2.98 7.57 -8.21
C ARG A 272 -4.36 7.65 -8.85
N ALA A 273 -4.61 8.69 -9.66
CA ALA A 273 -5.92 9.11 -10.13
C ALA A 273 -6.87 9.43 -8.97
N ASN A 274 -7.29 8.40 -8.22
CA ASN A 274 -8.16 8.54 -7.04
C ASN A 274 -9.45 9.28 -7.36
N LEU A 275 -10.18 8.82 -8.41
CA LEU A 275 -11.46 9.39 -8.79
C LEU A 275 -12.59 8.45 -8.42
N ILE A 276 -13.66 9.01 -7.89
CA ILE A 276 -14.93 8.32 -7.66
C ILE A 276 -16.09 9.20 -8.12
N GLN A 277 -16.97 8.65 -8.95
CA GLN A 277 -18.08 9.33 -9.56
C GLN A 277 -19.40 8.68 -9.15
N GLY A 278 -20.34 9.51 -8.75
CA GLY A 278 -21.71 9.13 -8.45
C GLY A 278 -22.73 9.91 -9.28
N THR A 279 -24.00 9.69 -8.99
CA THR A 279 -25.14 10.34 -9.69
C THR A 279 -25.29 11.82 -9.35
N GLU A 280 -24.75 12.30 -8.21
CA GLU A 280 -24.91 13.65 -7.71
C GLU A 280 -23.58 14.41 -7.57
N GLY A 281 -22.46 13.76 -7.90
CA GLY A 281 -21.15 14.40 -7.80
C GLY A 281 -19.97 13.51 -8.13
N THR A 282 -18.80 14.13 -8.16
CA THR A 282 -17.51 13.49 -8.46
C THR A 282 -16.43 14.02 -7.53
N LEU A 283 -15.59 13.12 -7.02
CA LEU A 283 -14.42 13.44 -6.20
C LEU A 283 -13.19 12.97 -6.96
N ALA A 284 -12.15 13.78 -7.04
CA ALA A 284 -10.92 13.43 -7.75
C ALA A 284 -9.67 13.89 -6.99
N GLY A 285 -8.64 13.05 -7.01
CA GLY A 285 -7.30 13.41 -6.53
C GLY A 285 -6.40 13.92 -7.66
N PHE A 286 -5.21 14.36 -7.28
CA PHE A 286 -4.12 14.71 -8.19
C PHE A 286 -4.43 15.76 -9.28
N PRO A 287 -4.84 16.98 -8.88
CA PRO A 287 -5.00 17.50 -7.52
C PRO A 287 -6.37 17.19 -6.92
N THR A 288 -6.48 17.31 -5.60
CA THR A 288 -7.74 17.13 -4.88
C THR A 288 -8.75 18.19 -5.29
N ARG A 289 -9.92 17.73 -5.77
CA ARG A 289 -11.01 18.56 -6.25
C ARG A 289 -12.33 17.81 -6.16
N VAL A 290 -13.41 18.53 -6.04
CA VAL A 290 -14.76 17.98 -5.94
C VAL A 290 -15.72 18.75 -6.82
N ALA A 291 -16.75 18.08 -7.33
CA ALA A 291 -17.87 18.73 -8.04
C ALA A 291 -19.16 18.00 -7.69
N GLY A 292 -20.26 18.71 -7.57
CA GLY A 292 -21.55 18.11 -7.29
C GLY A 292 -22.56 19.05 -6.70
N GLU A 293 -23.82 18.67 -6.79
CA GLU A 293 -24.97 19.50 -6.37
C GLU A 293 -24.89 19.89 -4.89
N LYS A 294 -24.53 18.93 -4.03
CA LYS A 294 -24.46 19.12 -2.58
C LYS A 294 -23.12 19.66 -2.08
N LEU A 295 -22.13 19.83 -2.97
CA LEU A 295 -20.75 20.13 -2.60
C LEU A 295 -20.36 21.60 -2.80
N GLY A 296 -21.20 22.39 -3.46
CA GLY A 296 -20.89 23.79 -3.75
C GLY A 296 -22.11 24.59 -4.19
N ASN A 297 -21.94 25.36 -5.23
CA ASN A 297 -22.96 26.27 -5.75
C ASN A 297 -23.96 25.64 -6.75
N GLY A 298 -24.01 24.31 -6.82
CA GLY A 298 -24.83 23.57 -7.80
C GLY A 298 -24.30 23.57 -9.22
N ASN A 299 -23.08 24.06 -9.44
CA ASN A 299 -22.45 24.07 -10.76
C ASN A 299 -21.71 22.75 -11.03
N TYR A 300 -22.22 21.94 -11.94
CA TYR A 300 -21.63 20.67 -12.34
C TYR A 300 -20.50 20.78 -13.37
N HIS A 301 -20.26 21.98 -13.90
CA HIS A 301 -19.28 22.21 -14.96
C HIS A 301 -17.93 22.70 -14.44
N GLU A 302 -17.82 22.98 -13.14
CA GLU A 302 -16.61 23.51 -12.53
C GLU A 302 -16.18 22.68 -11.32
N TRP A 303 -14.86 22.47 -11.21
CA TRP A 303 -14.27 21.88 -10.02
C TRP A 303 -14.15 22.91 -8.88
N ILE A 304 -14.49 22.47 -7.69
CA ILE A 304 -14.08 23.12 -6.46
C ILE A 304 -12.69 22.57 -6.14
N GLU A 305 -11.67 23.40 -6.33
CA GLU A 305 -10.28 23.02 -6.13
C GLU A 305 -9.47 24.15 -5.51
N GLY A 306 -8.28 23.82 -4.99
CA GLY A 306 -7.42 24.75 -4.27
C GLY A 306 -7.78 24.88 -2.79
N ARG A 307 -6.76 25.23 -2.00
CA ARG A 307 -6.80 25.18 -0.53
C ARG A 307 -7.97 25.97 0.08
N GLU A 308 -8.21 27.15 -0.43
CA GLU A 308 -9.24 28.06 0.13
C GLU A 308 -10.65 27.51 -0.12
N LYS A 309 -10.94 27.10 -1.37
CA LYS A 309 -12.27 26.59 -1.73
C LYS A 309 -12.56 25.23 -1.09
N LEU A 310 -11.54 24.41 -0.89
CA LEU A 310 -11.68 23.11 -0.24
C LEU A 310 -11.74 23.18 1.29
N ALA A 311 -11.45 24.32 1.91
CA ALA A 311 -11.43 24.43 3.37
C ALA A 311 -12.75 24.01 4.02
N ALA A 312 -13.88 24.47 3.49
CA ALA A 312 -15.21 24.10 3.99
C ALA A 312 -15.54 22.61 3.77
N ILE A 313 -15.04 22.03 2.67
CA ILE A 313 -15.20 20.60 2.39
C ILE A 313 -14.43 19.77 3.42
N TYR A 314 -13.17 20.11 3.70
CA TYR A 314 -12.39 19.43 4.74
C TYR A 314 -13.03 19.61 6.13
N GLU A 315 -13.46 20.79 6.50
CA GLU A 315 -14.12 21.04 7.78
C GLU A 315 -15.33 20.11 7.98
N LYS A 316 -16.18 20.01 6.95
CA LYS A 316 -17.40 19.20 6.98
C LYS A 316 -17.12 17.71 6.91
N TYR A 317 -16.21 17.28 6.01
CA TYR A 317 -16.09 15.87 5.61
C TYR A 317 -14.79 15.19 6.02
N ASP A 318 -13.80 15.87 6.66
CA ASP A 318 -12.62 15.18 7.18
C ASP A 318 -13.05 13.99 8.02
N HIS A 319 -12.42 12.84 7.76
CA HIS A 319 -12.75 11.59 8.46
C HIS A 319 -12.45 11.70 9.96
N PRO A 320 -13.29 11.15 10.84
CA PRO A 320 -13.07 11.19 12.30
C PRO A 320 -11.69 10.70 12.73
N LEU A 321 -11.17 9.66 12.09
CA LEU A 321 -9.83 9.14 12.35
C LEU A 321 -8.76 10.21 12.06
N TRP A 322 -8.86 10.91 10.92
CA TRP A 322 -7.92 11.98 10.59
C TRP A 322 -8.05 13.18 11.53
N LYS A 323 -9.27 13.59 11.87
CA LYS A 323 -9.51 14.64 12.87
C LYS A 323 -8.85 14.32 14.22
N ARG A 324 -8.88 13.05 14.63
CA ARG A 324 -8.33 12.58 15.91
C ARG A 324 -6.80 12.58 15.94
N ILE A 325 -6.14 12.04 14.93
CA ILE A 325 -4.69 11.78 14.95
C ILE A 325 -3.89 12.41 13.81
N GLY A 326 -4.53 13.06 12.84
CA GLY A 326 -3.87 13.56 11.63
C GLY A 326 -2.74 14.56 11.90
N ASN A 327 -2.88 15.45 12.89
CA ASN A 327 -1.82 16.39 13.27
C ASN A 327 -0.58 15.69 13.80
N LEU A 328 -0.76 14.64 14.62
CA LEU A 328 0.34 13.82 15.11
C LEU A 328 0.95 13.02 13.95
N ALA A 329 0.12 12.40 13.13
CA ALA A 329 0.53 11.62 11.98
C ALA A 329 1.40 12.42 11.00
N THR A 330 1.02 13.65 10.70
CA THR A 330 1.82 14.57 9.84
C THR A 330 3.19 14.86 10.44
N LYS A 331 3.27 15.08 11.77
CA LYS A 331 4.54 15.29 12.48
C LYS A 331 5.43 14.04 12.49
N MET A 332 4.82 12.85 12.59
CA MET A 332 5.55 11.58 12.56
C MET A 332 6.08 11.23 11.17
N GLY A 333 5.53 11.85 10.11
CA GLY A 333 5.93 11.62 8.73
C GLY A 333 5.46 10.27 8.18
N GLY A 334 6.13 9.80 7.11
CA GLY A 334 5.71 8.61 6.36
C GLY A 334 4.53 8.93 5.43
N HIS A 335 4.85 9.24 4.16
CA HIS A 335 3.87 9.55 3.11
C HIS A 335 2.79 10.56 3.54
N GLY A 336 3.22 11.68 4.16
CA GLY A 336 2.29 12.72 4.64
C GLY A 336 1.50 12.34 5.90
N GLY A 337 1.88 11.26 6.59
CA GLY A 337 1.26 10.79 7.84
C GLY A 337 0.38 9.55 7.67
N MET A 338 0.06 9.13 6.43
CA MET A 338 -0.82 7.98 6.19
C MET A 338 -0.29 6.68 6.79
N ASP A 339 1.03 6.47 6.80
CA ASP A 339 1.65 5.29 7.42
C ASP A 339 1.36 5.24 8.91
N PHE A 340 1.50 6.36 9.60
CA PHE A 340 1.23 6.45 11.04
C PHE A 340 -0.25 6.22 11.37
N VAL A 341 -1.15 6.77 10.55
CA VAL A 341 -2.62 6.56 10.73
C VAL A 341 -2.95 5.08 10.58
N MET A 342 -2.42 4.40 9.55
CA MET A 342 -2.60 2.98 9.33
C MET A 342 -2.09 2.14 10.52
N LEU A 343 -0.85 2.36 10.93
CA LEU A 343 -0.24 1.63 12.05
C LEU A 343 -1.00 1.87 13.35
N SER A 344 -1.43 3.10 13.61
CA SER A 344 -2.26 3.42 14.79
C SER A 344 -3.57 2.65 14.78
N ARG A 345 -4.21 2.52 13.60
CA ARG A 345 -5.46 1.75 13.47
C ARG A 345 -5.22 0.25 13.69
N ILE A 346 -4.14 -0.30 13.17
CA ILE A 346 -3.74 -1.71 13.42
C ILE A 346 -3.60 -1.96 14.94
N VAL A 347 -2.84 -1.10 15.62
CA VAL A 347 -2.63 -1.23 17.08
C VAL A 347 -3.95 -1.12 17.84
N GLU A 348 -4.81 -0.17 17.46
CA GLU A 348 -6.12 0.03 18.08
C GLU A 348 -7.03 -1.21 17.91
N CYS A 349 -7.13 -1.75 16.69
CA CYS A 349 -7.93 -2.95 16.41
C CYS A 349 -7.43 -4.16 17.22
N LEU A 350 -6.12 -4.39 17.24
CA LEU A 350 -5.55 -5.51 17.99
C LEU A 350 -5.80 -5.41 19.50
N ARG A 351 -5.77 -4.19 20.05
CA ARG A 351 -6.07 -3.96 21.49
C ARG A 351 -7.52 -4.19 21.84
N ASN A 352 -8.41 -3.77 20.94
CA ASN A 352 -9.84 -3.83 21.18
C ASN A 352 -10.44 -5.18 20.76
N GLY A 353 -9.66 -6.07 20.13
CA GLY A 353 -10.16 -7.32 19.55
C GLY A 353 -11.12 -7.06 18.38
N GLU A 354 -10.94 -5.95 17.66
CA GLU A 354 -11.73 -5.62 16.48
C GLU A 354 -11.24 -6.39 15.25
N PRO A 355 -12.15 -6.77 14.32
CA PRO A 355 -11.80 -7.47 13.09
C PRO A 355 -10.97 -6.61 12.13
#